data_d0f5de3d2c3208319bc7baad9aec5e5d
#
_entry.id   d0f5de3d2c3208319bc7baad9aec5e5d
#
_cell.length_a   1.000
_cell.length_b   1.000
_cell.length_c   1.000
_cell.angle_alpha   90.00
_cell.angle_beta   90.00
_cell.angle_gamma   90.00
#
_symmetry.space_group_name_H-M   'P 1'
#
loop_
_entity.id
_entity.type
_entity.pdbx_description
1 polymer ?
#
loop_
_entity_poly.entity_id
_entity_poly.type
_entity_poly.pdbx_seq_one_letter_code
_entity_poly.pdbx_strand_id
1 'polypeptide(L)'
;MSTDPAEAVAIARYHVIADATNPRLSPAERGALVRQLAGESHMQTDGSRRVFSRATLDRWLLAYREQGLDGLRPQPRTDLGLARRYPDLLEEAARLRLEIPARSGAQISAILQARHGVRVAERTIRQYLQRRGLQRAVLAGASTVYGRFEADRANELWIGDVLVGPFVPHPRVAGSQRAYLFVLVDDYSRLLLHARWVPEQTARAGQEVLRAAIQRRGLPEKLYVDNGAPYSNAALERTCAMLGIRLIHSRPYKPQGRGKQERLNRYIRERFLIEAEAQGIVSFQELNDRFLAWAEQVCNAREHAETGQVPLLRFLTGGRPRLVEPSELREAFRAAVLRRVSRTASVSLAGQHYAVDSALVDRRVELRFDPNDLSRLEVYWEGRSFGGAVPYVIGRHVHRQVPPPTPPPVPEPTGVDYLGLVLAAHQEQTLGQIAFRDLPAPSADETKPSLDGER
;
A
#
# COMPACT_ATOMS: atom_id res chain seq x y z
N MET A 1 -6.45 20.11 43.85
CA MET A 1 -5.47 19.45 44.76
C MET A 1 -5.17 18.06 44.15
N SER A 2 -4.00 17.90 43.59
CA SER A 2 -3.58 16.58 43.03
C SER A 2 -3.16 15.70 44.20
N THR A 3 -4.01 14.75 44.56
CA THR A 3 -3.68 13.74 45.59
C THR A 3 -2.62 12.80 45.01
N ASP A 4 -1.52 12.63 45.69
CA ASP A 4 -0.46 11.68 45.32
C ASP A 4 -1.09 10.27 45.11
N PRO A 5 -0.94 9.64 43.96
CA PRO A 5 -1.51 8.31 43.69
C PRO A 5 -1.06 7.24 44.71
N ALA A 6 0.15 7.39 45.29
CA ALA A 6 0.67 6.48 46.30
C ALA A 6 -0.06 6.65 47.64
N GLU A 7 -0.43 7.89 47.98
CA GLU A 7 -1.21 8.23 49.17
C GLU A 7 -2.65 7.72 49.06
N ALA A 8 -3.29 7.89 47.92
CA ALA A 8 -4.62 7.33 47.69
C ALA A 8 -4.67 5.82 47.86
N VAL A 9 -3.64 5.09 47.40
CA VAL A 9 -3.51 3.64 47.62
C VAL A 9 -3.30 3.32 49.07
N ALA A 10 -2.49 4.10 49.82
CA ALA A 10 -2.25 3.88 51.26
C ALA A 10 -3.55 4.05 52.07
N ILE A 11 -4.34 5.09 51.75
CA ILE A 11 -5.64 5.33 52.37
C ILE A 11 -6.62 4.19 52.07
N ALA A 12 -6.68 3.71 50.80
CA ALA A 12 -7.52 2.57 50.48
C ALA A 12 -7.14 1.29 51.21
N ARG A 13 -5.84 1.00 51.38
CA ARG A 13 -5.34 -0.14 52.20
C ARG A 13 -5.69 0.03 53.66
N TYR A 14 -5.58 1.25 54.17
CA TYR A 14 -5.95 1.53 55.57
C TYR A 14 -7.45 1.29 55.81
N HIS A 15 -8.33 1.75 54.92
CA HIS A 15 -9.77 1.48 54.99
C HIS A 15 -10.10 -0.02 55.10
N VAL A 16 -9.36 -0.87 54.39
CA VAL A 16 -9.55 -2.32 54.46
C VAL A 16 -9.19 -2.90 55.85
N ILE A 17 -8.15 -2.37 56.49
CA ILE A 17 -7.64 -2.91 57.77
C ILE A 17 -8.04 -2.10 59.00
N ALA A 18 -8.78 -0.99 58.82
CA ALA A 18 -9.06 0.00 59.85
C ALA A 18 -9.58 -0.63 61.17
N ASP A 19 -10.59 -1.49 61.07
CA ASP A 19 -11.21 -2.12 62.24
C ASP A 19 -10.22 -3.07 62.97
N ALA A 20 -9.30 -3.71 62.26
CA ALA A 20 -8.30 -4.59 62.83
C ALA A 20 -7.11 -3.84 63.46
N THR A 21 -7.00 -2.51 63.27
CA THR A 21 -5.96 -1.67 63.92
C THR A 21 -6.31 -1.29 65.34
N ASN A 22 -7.55 -1.49 65.77
CA ASN A 22 -8.00 -1.12 67.13
C ASN A 22 -7.13 -1.79 68.20
N PRO A 23 -6.46 -1.00 69.09
CA PRO A 23 -5.56 -1.53 70.13
C PRO A 23 -6.27 -2.33 71.21
N ARG A 24 -7.60 -2.17 71.37
CA ARG A 24 -8.39 -2.88 72.38
C ARG A 24 -8.71 -4.32 71.98
N LEU A 25 -8.51 -4.73 70.74
CA LEU A 25 -8.75 -6.10 70.30
C LEU A 25 -7.65 -7.05 70.81
N SER A 26 -8.09 -8.16 71.39
CA SER A 26 -7.20 -9.26 71.70
C SER A 26 -6.61 -9.91 70.45
N PRO A 27 -5.48 -10.63 70.56
CA PRO A 27 -4.91 -11.32 69.38
C PRO A 27 -5.89 -12.29 68.68
N ALA A 28 -6.76 -12.96 69.45
CA ALA A 28 -7.74 -13.91 68.95
C ALA A 28 -8.85 -13.20 68.17
N GLU A 29 -9.41 -12.11 68.71
CA GLU A 29 -10.45 -11.28 68.04
C GLU A 29 -9.91 -10.64 66.76
N ARG A 30 -8.70 -10.07 66.80
CA ARG A 30 -8.05 -9.52 65.62
C ARG A 30 -7.82 -10.59 64.55
N GLY A 31 -7.38 -11.79 64.94
CA GLY A 31 -7.20 -12.90 63.98
C GLY A 31 -8.53 -13.38 63.35
N ALA A 32 -9.65 -13.33 64.12
CA ALA A 32 -10.97 -13.62 63.58
C ALA A 32 -11.44 -12.56 62.56
N LEU A 33 -11.26 -11.29 62.92
CA LEU A 33 -11.59 -10.14 62.05
C LEU A 33 -10.80 -10.16 60.75
N VAL A 34 -9.48 -10.42 60.80
CA VAL A 34 -8.66 -10.52 59.56
C VAL A 34 -9.09 -11.69 58.70
N ARG A 35 -9.55 -12.82 59.25
CA ARG A 35 -10.14 -13.92 58.46
C ARG A 35 -11.42 -13.52 57.78
N GLN A 36 -12.29 -12.75 58.44
CA GLN A 36 -13.51 -12.22 57.88
C GLN A 36 -13.20 -11.26 56.71
N LEU A 37 -12.34 -10.26 56.91
CA LEU A 37 -11.92 -9.29 55.91
C LEU A 37 -11.28 -9.95 54.67
N ALA A 38 -10.55 -11.07 54.89
CA ALA A 38 -9.98 -11.85 53.77
C ALA A 38 -11.01 -12.58 52.93
N GLY A 39 -12.25 -12.76 53.42
CA GLY A 39 -13.39 -13.31 52.66
C GLY A 39 -14.23 -12.27 51.96
N GLU A 40 -14.00 -10.99 52.23
CA GLU A 40 -14.79 -9.89 51.68
C GLU A 40 -14.11 -9.27 50.45
N SER A 41 -14.95 -8.64 49.56
CA SER A 41 -14.44 -7.90 48.43
C SER A 41 -14.36 -6.41 48.75
N HIS A 42 -13.19 -5.81 48.58
CA HIS A 42 -12.87 -4.42 48.93
C HIS A 42 -12.72 -3.55 47.68
N MET A 43 -13.25 -2.31 47.70
CA MET A 43 -13.13 -1.33 46.65
C MET A 43 -11.69 -0.82 46.56
N GLN A 44 -11.17 -0.75 45.31
CA GLN A 44 -9.86 -0.17 45.04
C GLN A 44 -9.98 1.27 44.56
N THR A 45 -8.86 1.99 44.47
CA THR A 45 -8.77 3.38 44.01
C THR A 45 -9.16 3.53 42.53
N ASP A 46 -9.12 2.46 41.73
CA ASP A 46 -9.54 2.40 40.32
C ASP A 46 -11.01 2.01 40.13
N GLY A 47 -11.78 1.89 41.21
CA GLY A 47 -13.18 1.47 41.20
C GLY A 47 -13.39 -0.05 41.07
N SER A 48 -12.34 -0.84 40.93
CA SER A 48 -12.43 -2.30 40.92
C SER A 48 -12.65 -2.88 42.31
N ARG A 49 -13.23 -4.10 42.39
CA ARG A 49 -13.33 -4.85 43.66
C ARG A 49 -12.31 -5.97 43.68
N ARG A 50 -11.64 -6.15 44.85
CA ARG A 50 -10.62 -7.18 45.02
C ARG A 50 -10.71 -7.84 46.37
N VAL A 51 -10.50 -9.16 46.40
CA VAL A 51 -10.35 -9.96 47.59
C VAL A 51 -8.84 -10.07 47.94
N PHE A 52 -8.47 -9.85 49.19
CA PHE A 52 -7.09 -9.94 49.66
C PHE A 52 -6.89 -11.18 50.48
N SER A 53 -5.75 -11.84 50.30
CA SER A 53 -5.39 -12.95 51.14
C SER A 53 -5.10 -12.50 52.60
N ARG A 54 -5.38 -13.36 53.58
CA ARG A 54 -5.06 -13.12 54.97
C ARG A 54 -3.61 -12.64 55.17
N ALA A 55 -2.67 -13.30 54.51
CA ALA A 55 -1.24 -12.93 54.58
C ALA A 55 -0.96 -11.50 54.09
N THR A 56 -1.77 -11.00 53.16
CA THR A 56 -1.66 -9.61 52.68
C THR A 56 -2.18 -8.63 53.73
N LEU A 57 -3.30 -8.92 54.37
CA LEU A 57 -3.88 -8.09 55.43
C LEU A 57 -3.00 -8.07 56.67
N ASP A 58 -2.45 -9.22 57.11
CA ASP A 58 -1.52 -9.32 58.24
C ASP A 58 -0.26 -8.47 57.97
N ARG A 59 0.28 -8.50 56.75
CA ARG A 59 1.43 -7.68 56.34
C ARG A 59 1.12 -6.18 56.36
N TRP A 60 -0.07 -5.77 55.93
CA TRP A 60 -0.50 -4.37 56.00
C TRP A 60 -0.68 -3.92 57.45
N LEU A 61 -1.24 -4.75 58.30
CA LEU A 61 -1.39 -4.45 59.74
C LEU A 61 -0.03 -4.29 60.43
N LEU A 62 0.94 -5.15 60.08
CA LEU A 62 2.31 -5.01 60.63
C LEU A 62 2.95 -3.72 60.16
N ALA A 63 2.91 -3.44 58.84
CA ALA A 63 3.47 -2.23 58.25
C ALA A 63 2.82 -0.94 58.82
N TYR A 64 1.52 -0.98 59.05
CA TYR A 64 0.80 0.15 59.66
C TYR A 64 1.21 0.38 61.11
N ARG A 65 1.44 -0.69 61.87
CA ARG A 65 1.90 -0.60 63.26
C ARG A 65 3.31 -0.02 63.39
N GLU A 66 4.17 -0.36 62.46
CA GLU A 66 5.57 0.08 62.46
C GLU A 66 5.75 1.51 61.94
N GLN A 67 5.03 1.89 60.90
CA GLN A 67 5.29 3.12 60.14
C GLN A 67 4.03 3.97 59.86
N GLY A 68 2.89 3.62 60.48
CA GLY A 68 1.64 4.34 60.24
C GLY A 68 1.16 4.24 58.78
N LEU A 69 0.53 5.27 58.29
CA LEU A 69 0.01 5.33 56.95
C LEU A 69 1.11 5.20 55.88
N ASP A 70 2.32 5.67 56.17
CA ASP A 70 3.45 5.59 55.24
C ASP A 70 3.88 4.15 54.97
N GLY A 71 3.75 3.24 55.96
CA GLY A 71 4.00 1.81 55.77
C GLY A 71 3.03 1.14 54.78
N LEU A 72 1.87 1.76 54.53
CA LEU A 72 0.88 1.29 53.56
C LEU A 72 1.10 1.82 52.16
N ARG A 73 2.00 2.77 51.94
CA ARG A 73 2.32 3.27 50.59
C ARG A 73 2.90 2.12 49.75
N PRO A 74 2.54 2.05 48.44
CA PRO A 74 3.15 1.07 47.56
C PRO A 74 4.65 1.36 47.44
N GLN A 75 5.46 0.46 47.94
CA GLN A 75 6.91 0.53 47.74
C GLN A 75 7.25 0.26 46.28
N PRO A 76 8.00 1.12 45.57
CA PRO A 76 8.53 0.79 44.28
C PRO A 76 9.38 -0.47 44.36
N ARG A 77 9.13 -1.42 43.47
CA ARG A 77 9.96 -2.65 43.44
C ARG A 77 11.41 -2.26 43.17
N THR A 78 12.30 -2.53 44.11
CA THR A 78 13.74 -2.24 43.97
C THR A 78 14.43 -3.07 42.91
N ASP A 79 13.75 -4.12 42.38
CA ASP A 79 14.21 -4.96 41.29
C ASP A 79 13.72 -4.47 39.89
N LEU A 80 12.92 -3.40 39.82
CA LEU A 80 12.57 -2.76 38.59
C LEU A 80 13.81 -2.06 38.00
N GLY A 81 14.62 -2.79 37.26
CA GLY A 81 15.78 -2.23 36.57
C GLY A 81 17.03 -3.09 36.57
N LEU A 82 17.13 -4.08 37.40
CA LEU A 82 18.29 -4.97 37.42
C LEU A 82 17.98 -6.25 36.61
N ALA A 83 18.69 -6.40 35.52
CA ALA A 83 18.71 -7.66 34.76
C ALA A 83 19.54 -8.70 35.57
N ARG A 84 18.94 -9.26 36.61
CA ARG A 84 19.63 -10.15 37.57
C ARG A 84 20.06 -11.49 36.96
N ARG A 85 19.40 -11.96 35.88
CA ARG A 85 19.59 -13.33 35.42
C ARG A 85 20.74 -13.50 34.42
N TYR A 86 21.08 -12.47 33.65
CA TYR A 86 22.08 -12.55 32.56
C TYR A 86 22.81 -11.21 32.39
N PRO A 87 23.52 -10.67 33.41
CA PRO A 87 24.12 -9.34 33.32
C PRO A 87 25.14 -9.24 32.18
N ASP A 88 26.03 -10.23 32.06
CA ASP A 88 27.10 -10.23 31.05
C ASP A 88 26.54 -10.36 29.61
N LEU A 89 25.51 -11.21 29.42
CA LEU A 89 24.87 -11.37 28.15
C LEU A 89 24.09 -10.13 27.71
N LEU A 90 23.56 -9.37 28.67
CA LEU A 90 22.87 -8.10 28.34
C LEU A 90 23.85 -6.98 28.05
N GLU A 91 25.02 -6.96 28.70
CA GLU A 91 26.13 -6.08 28.29
C GLU A 91 26.62 -6.42 26.89
N GLU A 92 26.74 -7.70 26.56
CA GLU A 92 27.09 -8.12 25.22
C GLU A 92 25.97 -7.75 24.22
N ALA A 93 24.71 -7.85 24.59
CA ALA A 93 23.59 -7.37 23.77
C ALA A 93 23.71 -5.87 23.48
N ALA A 94 24.15 -5.07 24.44
CA ALA A 94 24.40 -3.65 24.24
C ALA A 94 25.56 -3.41 23.25
N ARG A 95 26.67 -4.15 23.40
CA ARG A 95 27.80 -4.09 22.45
C ARG A 95 27.38 -4.50 21.03
N LEU A 96 26.64 -5.59 20.90
CA LEU A 96 26.12 -6.05 19.60
C LEU A 96 25.19 -5.02 18.94
N ARG A 97 24.44 -4.27 19.74
CA ARG A 97 23.59 -3.18 19.24
C ARG A 97 24.41 -1.97 18.81
N LEU A 98 25.45 -1.60 19.56
CA LEU A 98 26.33 -0.48 19.21
C LEU A 98 27.16 -0.78 17.95
N GLU A 99 27.62 -2.03 17.80
CA GLU A 99 28.36 -2.49 16.63
C GLU A 99 27.52 -2.34 15.33
N ILE A 100 26.28 -2.84 15.36
CA ILE A 100 25.35 -2.71 14.23
C ILE A 100 24.00 -2.25 14.77
N PRO A 101 23.71 -0.94 14.74
CA PRO A 101 22.45 -0.38 15.26
C PRO A 101 21.18 -0.95 14.64
N ALA A 102 21.27 -1.49 13.43
CA ALA A 102 20.14 -2.11 12.72
C ALA A 102 19.72 -3.49 13.26
N ARG A 103 20.54 -4.20 14.03
CA ARG A 103 20.20 -5.53 14.58
C ARG A 103 18.90 -5.47 15.39
N SER A 104 18.00 -6.44 15.19
CA SER A 104 16.76 -6.55 15.99
C SER A 104 17.03 -7.20 17.35
N GLY A 105 16.10 -7.04 18.31
CA GLY A 105 16.18 -7.77 19.59
C GLY A 105 16.17 -9.28 19.37
N ALA A 106 15.42 -9.76 18.38
CA ALA A 106 15.37 -11.16 17.98
C ALA A 106 16.71 -11.65 17.42
N GLN A 107 17.37 -10.86 16.55
CA GLN A 107 18.70 -11.18 16.03
C GLN A 107 19.76 -11.25 17.15
N ILE A 108 19.72 -10.27 18.07
CA ILE A 108 20.65 -10.28 19.22
C ILE A 108 20.42 -11.52 20.09
N SER A 109 19.15 -11.89 20.35
CA SER A 109 18.82 -13.13 21.08
C SER A 109 19.37 -14.37 20.38
N ALA A 110 19.24 -14.45 19.06
CA ALA A 110 19.77 -15.57 18.27
C ALA A 110 21.32 -15.63 18.30
N ILE A 111 21.99 -14.48 18.23
CA ILE A 111 23.46 -14.40 18.33
C ILE A 111 23.94 -14.88 19.70
N LEU A 112 23.30 -14.41 20.78
CA LEU A 112 23.64 -14.82 22.14
C LEU A 112 23.41 -16.33 22.34
N GLN A 113 22.34 -16.87 21.79
CA GLN A 113 22.07 -18.32 21.84
C GLN A 113 23.10 -19.12 21.06
N ALA A 114 23.47 -18.67 19.86
CA ALA A 114 24.49 -19.36 19.04
C ALA A 114 25.88 -19.33 19.70
N ARG A 115 26.23 -18.23 20.40
CA ARG A 115 27.55 -18.05 20.99
C ARG A 115 27.70 -18.69 22.37
N HIS A 116 26.66 -18.61 23.20
CA HIS A 116 26.70 -19.01 24.61
C HIS A 116 25.75 -20.17 24.95
N GLY A 117 24.97 -20.66 24.01
CA GLY A 117 23.96 -21.70 24.27
C GLY A 117 22.75 -21.22 25.07
N VAL A 118 22.71 -19.94 25.46
CA VAL A 118 21.68 -19.38 26.35
C VAL A 118 20.73 -18.46 25.57
N ARG A 119 19.45 -18.80 25.59
CA ARG A 119 18.40 -17.97 24.98
C ARG A 119 17.93 -16.88 25.95
N VAL A 120 18.25 -15.63 25.67
CA VAL A 120 17.69 -14.46 26.33
C VAL A 120 16.45 -13.99 25.63
N ALA A 121 15.33 -13.85 26.32
CA ALA A 121 14.07 -13.42 25.71
C ALA A 121 14.21 -12.02 25.04
N GLU A 122 13.68 -11.87 23.86
CA GLU A 122 13.71 -10.59 23.09
C GLU A 122 13.17 -9.41 23.90
N ARG A 123 12.10 -9.63 24.66
CA ARG A 123 11.51 -8.60 25.55
C ARG A 123 12.53 -8.10 26.57
N THR A 124 13.30 -8.99 27.18
CA THR A 124 14.34 -8.64 28.18
C THR A 124 15.44 -7.81 27.53
N ILE A 125 15.94 -8.24 26.37
CA ILE A 125 16.95 -7.49 25.60
C ILE A 125 16.41 -6.11 25.22
N ARG A 126 15.19 -6.03 24.71
CA ARG A 126 14.57 -4.76 24.29
C ARG A 126 14.43 -3.80 25.47
N GLN A 127 13.94 -4.26 26.62
CA GLN A 127 13.81 -3.45 27.82
C GLN A 127 15.17 -2.96 28.34
N TYR A 128 16.19 -3.82 28.33
CA TYR A 128 17.53 -3.45 28.73
C TYR A 128 18.13 -2.37 27.83
N LEU A 129 18.05 -2.57 26.49
CA LEU A 129 18.52 -1.59 25.52
C LEU A 129 17.76 -0.26 25.60
N GLN A 130 16.46 -0.31 25.90
CA GLN A 130 15.62 0.88 26.07
C GLN A 130 16.07 1.72 27.27
N ARG A 131 16.35 1.07 28.41
CA ARG A 131 16.82 1.76 29.63
C ARG A 131 18.19 2.41 29.44
N ARG A 132 19.03 1.85 28.58
CA ARG A 132 20.34 2.41 28.24
C ARG A 132 20.30 3.43 27.10
N GLY A 133 19.15 3.78 26.58
CA GLY A 133 19.04 4.69 25.43
C GLY A 133 19.55 4.10 24.11
N LEU A 134 19.73 2.77 24.02
CA LEU A 134 20.27 2.07 22.85
C LEU A 134 19.16 1.57 21.91
N GLN A 135 18.05 2.31 21.81
CA GLN A 135 17.03 2.02 20.81
C GLN A 135 17.56 2.36 19.41
N ARG A 136 17.04 1.64 18.39
CA ARG A 136 17.42 1.88 16.99
C ARG A 136 17.27 3.35 16.59
N ALA A 137 16.14 3.96 16.96
CA ALA A 137 15.83 5.35 16.64
C ALA A 137 16.82 6.33 17.28
N VAL A 138 17.35 6.03 18.45
CA VAL A 138 18.33 6.88 19.18
C VAL A 138 19.71 6.72 18.56
N LEU A 139 20.13 5.49 18.24
CA LEU A 139 21.45 5.19 17.69
C LEU A 139 21.56 5.53 16.19
N ALA A 140 20.45 5.55 15.46
CA ALA A 140 20.43 5.98 14.06
C ALA A 140 20.85 7.46 13.87
N GLY A 141 21.24 8.13 14.95
CA GLY A 141 21.40 9.58 15.00
C GLY A 141 20.04 10.24 14.96
N ALA A 142 19.94 11.50 15.33
CA ALA A 142 18.71 12.25 15.12
C ALA A 142 18.28 11.96 13.67
N SER A 143 17.27 11.08 13.50
CA SER A 143 16.61 10.98 12.20
C SER A 143 16.38 12.41 11.85
N THR A 144 16.91 12.85 10.72
CA THR A 144 16.69 14.19 10.22
C THR A 144 15.26 14.49 10.60
N VAL A 145 15.03 15.50 11.46
CA VAL A 145 13.67 15.89 11.84
C VAL A 145 13.13 16.41 10.52
N TYR A 146 12.50 15.49 9.78
CA TYR A 146 11.85 15.84 8.54
C TYR A 146 10.68 16.69 8.96
N GLY A 147 10.81 17.98 8.67
CA GLY A 147 9.72 18.90 8.87
C GLY A 147 8.48 18.29 8.27
N ARG A 148 7.40 18.25 9.04
CA ARG A 148 6.12 17.78 8.56
C ARG A 148 5.71 18.68 7.40
N PHE A 149 5.84 18.18 6.18
CA PHE A 149 5.39 18.92 5.02
C PHE A 149 3.85 18.90 5.01
N GLU A 150 3.27 20.05 4.97
CA GLU A 150 1.84 20.29 4.76
C GLU A 150 1.71 21.42 3.76
N ALA A 151 0.84 21.27 2.77
CA ALA A 151 0.51 22.32 1.84
C ALA A 151 -0.19 23.48 2.59
N ASP A 152 0.05 24.69 2.17
CA ASP A 152 -0.47 25.90 2.85
C ASP A 152 -1.91 26.22 2.45
N ARG A 153 -2.38 25.71 1.29
CA ARG A 153 -3.73 25.95 0.77
C ARG A 153 -4.29 24.78 -0.02
N ALA A 154 -5.59 24.78 -0.23
CA ALA A 154 -6.28 23.80 -1.08
C ALA A 154 -5.75 23.86 -2.52
N ASN A 155 -5.65 22.71 -3.16
CA ASN A 155 -5.13 22.53 -4.52
C ASN A 155 -3.64 22.90 -4.72
N GLU A 156 -2.90 23.17 -3.66
CA GLU A 156 -1.44 23.36 -3.80
C GLU A 156 -0.74 22.04 -4.10
N LEU A 157 -1.10 20.98 -3.39
CA LEU A 157 -0.52 19.65 -3.58
C LEU A 157 -1.59 18.57 -3.51
N TRP A 158 -1.71 17.80 -4.57
CA TRP A 158 -2.46 16.55 -4.58
C TRP A 158 -1.54 15.37 -4.46
N ILE A 159 -1.97 14.37 -3.73
CA ILE A 159 -1.26 13.12 -3.53
C ILE A 159 -2.07 12.00 -4.16
N GLY A 160 -1.45 11.24 -5.06
CA GLY A 160 -2.05 10.08 -5.73
C GLY A 160 -1.46 8.77 -5.27
N ASP A 161 -2.30 7.77 -5.08
CA ASP A 161 -1.89 6.42 -4.69
C ASP A 161 -2.81 5.35 -5.28
N VAL A 162 -2.33 4.09 -5.26
CA VAL A 162 -3.11 2.93 -5.67
C VAL A 162 -3.18 1.93 -4.52
N LEU A 163 -4.39 1.67 -4.02
CA LEU A 163 -4.65 0.69 -2.97
C LEU A 163 -5.14 -0.63 -3.58
N VAL A 164 -4.53 -1.74 -3.16
CA VAL A 164 -5.03 -3.09 -3.48
C VAL A 164 -6.26 -3.38 -2.63
N GLY A 165 -7.36 -3.71 -3.30
CA GLY A 165 -8.68 -3.92 -2.71
C GLY A 165 -9.17 -5.37 -2.73
N PRO A 166 -10.48 -5.61 -2.64
CA PRO A 166 -11.10 -6.92 -2.59
C PRO A 166 -11.09 -7.62 -3.95
N PHE A 167 -11.54 -8.86 -3.95
CA PHE A 167 -11.92 -9.54 -5.18
C PHE A 167 -13.37 -9.24 -5.52
N VAL A 168 -13.62 -8.93 -6.79
CA VAL A 168 -14.95 -8.62 -7.32
C VAL A 168 -15.27 -9.63 -8.42
N PRO A 169 -16.50 -10.15 -8.52
CA PRO A 169 -16.88 -11.06 -9.58
C PRO A 169 -16.59 -10.49 -10.97
N HIS A 170 -16.09 -11.32 -11.86
CA HIS A 170 -15.82 -10.91 -13.23
C HIS A 170 -17.14 -10.86 -14.04
N PRO A 171 -17.41 -9.78 -14.81
CA PRO A 171 -18.71 -9.59 -15.46
C PRO A 171 -19.01 -10.57 -16.61
N ARG A 172 -18.01 -11.25 -17.16
CA ARG A 172 -18.15 -12.07 -18.38
C ARG A 172 -17.62 -13.50 -18.25
N VAL A 173 -16.83 -13.79 -17.22
CA VAL A 173 -16.16 -15.10 -17.05
C VAL A 173 -16.40 -15.58 -15.63
N ALA A 174 -16.57 -16.87 -15.44
CA ALA A 174 -16.64 -17.45 -14.09
C ALA A 174 -15.35 -17.16 -13.32
N GLY A 175 -15.48 -16.62 -12.12
CA GLY A 175 -14.37 -16.25 -11.25
C GLY A 175 -14.46 -14.82 -10.75
N SER A 176 -13.41 -14.41 -10.04
CA SER A 176 -13.29 -13.06 -9.49
C SER A 176 -11.94 -12.45 -9.89
N GLN A 177 -11.90 -11.13 -9.94
CA GLN A 177 -10.70 -10.35 -10.25
C GLN A 177 -10.40 -9.36 -9.13
N ARG A 178 -9.13 -9.06 -8.93
CA ARG A 178 -8.68 -8.11 -7.93
C ARG A 178 -9.10 -6.69 -8.31
N ALA A 179 -9.63 -5.95 -7.35
CA ALA A 179 -9.90 -4.52 -7.52
C ALA A 179 -8.71 -3.67 -7.04
N TYR A 180 -8.48 -2.56 -7.72
CA TYR A 180 -7.44 -1.57 -7.38
C TYR A 180 -8.11 -0.20 -7.28
N LEU A 181 -7.90 0.49 -6.15
CA LEU A 181 -8.42 1.84 -5.95
C LEU A 181 -7.36 2.86 -6.33
N PHE A 182 -7.61 3.61 -7.38
CA PHE A 182 -6.92 4.87 -7.60
C PHE A 182 -7.56 5.96 -6.73
N VAL A 183 -6.77 6.66 -5.95
CA VAL A 183 -7.24 7.70 -5.05
C VAL A 183 -6.38 8.95 -5.14
N LEU A 184 -7.03 10.11 -5.15
CA LEU A 184 -6.40 11.43 -5.10
C LEU A 184 -6.90 12.18 -3.86
N VAL A 185 -5.96 12.76 -3.13
CA VAL A 185 -6.20 13.48 -1.87
C VAL A 185 -5.53 14.84 -1.92
N ASP A 186 -6.21 15.85 -1.44
CA ASP A 186 -5.63 17.17 -1.21
C ASP A 186 -4.81 17.17 0.09
N ASP A 187 -3.55 17.55 -0.01
CA ASP A 187 -2.62 17.50 1.12
C ASP A 187 -2.97 18.50 2.24
N TYR A 188 -3.49 19.66 1.88
CA TYR A 188 -3.92 20.69 2.84
C TYR A 188 -5.14 20.24 3.64
N SER A 189 -6.22 19.94 2.94
CA SER A 189 -7.53 19.69 3.57
C SER A 189 -7.73 18.23 4.03
N ARG A 190 -6.95 17.30 3.51
CA ARG A 190 -7.15 15.84 3.62
C ARG A 190 -8.42 15.37 2.90
N LEU A 191 -9.00 16.21 2.04
CA LEU A 191 -10.17 15.87 1.25
C LEU A 191 -9.81 14.74 0.25
N LEU A 192 -10.58 13.67 0.25
CA LEU A 192 -10.58 12.71 -0.84
C LEU A 192 -11.25 13.37 -2.04
N LEU A 193 -10.46 13.77 -3.04
CA LEU A 193 -10.89 14.56 -4.19
C LEU A 193 -11.72 13.74 -5.17
N HIS A 194 -11.19 12.59 -5.52
CA HIS A 194 -11.84 11.56 -6.33
C HIS A 194 -11.12 10.22 -6.15
N ALA A 195 -11.86 9.14 -6.34
CA ALA A 195 -11.29 7.80 -6.37
C ALA A 195 -12.15 6.88 -7.22
N ARG A 196 -11.53 5.79 -7.73
CA ARG A 196 -12.22 4.78 -8.53
C ARG A 196 -11.59 3.41 -8.39
N TRP A 197 -12.41 2.41 -8.16
CA TRP A 197 -12.04 1.00 -8.22
C TRP A 197 -12.03 0.50 -9.65
N VAL A 198 -10.95 -0.14 -10.05
CA VAL A 198 -10.73 -0.65 -11.40
C VAL A 198 -10.14 -2.07 -11.36
N PRO A 199 -10.31 -2.88 -12.42
CA PRO A 199 -9.75 -4.23 -12.47
C PRO A 199 -8.24 -4.27 -12.69
N GLU A 200 -7.66 -3.20 -13.24
CA GLU A 200 -6.25 -3.17 -13.63
C GLU A 200 -5.58 -1.84 -13.29
N GLN A 201 -4.29 -1.90 -12.92
CA GLN A 201 -3.49 -0.72 -12.65
C GLN A 201 -2.92 -0.13 -13.96
N THR A 202 -3.76 0.50 -14.76
CA THR A 202 -3.34 1.09 -16.03
C THR A 202 -3.14 2.60 -15.95
N ALA A 203 -2.26 3.15 -16.81
CA ALA A 203 -2.08 4.59 -16.96
C ALA A 203 -3.40 5.30 -17.32
N ARG A 204 -4.24 4.65 -18.11
CA ARG A 204 -5.57 5.15 -18.49
C ARG A 204 -6.46 5.34 -17.26
N ALA A 205 -6.52 4.36 -16.35
CA ALA A 205 -7.31 4.46 -15.13
C ALA A 205 -6.85 5.63 -14.25
N GLY A 206 -5.53 5.82 -14.10
CA GLY A 206 -4.97 6.96 -13.38
C GLY A 206 -5.35 8.31 -14.00
N GLN A 207 -5.33 8.42 -15.33
CA GLN A 207 -5.75 9.62 -16.03
C GLN A 207 -7.24 9.90 -15.91
N GLU A 208 -8.10 8.88 -15.98
CA GLU A 208 -9.56 9.04 -15.80
C GLU A 208 -9.87 9.57 -14.38
N VAL A 209 -9.19 9.08 -13.37
CA VAL A 209 -9.34 9.56 -11.99
C VAL A 209 -8.84 10.98 -11.83
N LEU A 210 -7.70 11.33 -12.42
CA LEU A 210 -7.16 12.70 -12.40
C LEU A 210 -8.10 13.68 -13.12
N ARG A 211 -8.60 13.31 -14.30
CA ARG A 211 -9.57 14.12 -15.06
C ARG A 211 -10.84 14.40 -14.25
N ALA A 212 -11.43 13.37 -13.64
CA ALA A 212 -12.62 13.49 -12.81
C ALA A 212 -12.37 14.35 -11.56
N ALA A 213 -11.20 14.22 -10.92
CA ALA A 213 -10.83 15.06 -9.80
C ALA A 213 -10.71 16.53 -10.19
N ILE A 214 -10.04 16.83 -11.32
CA ILE A 214 -9.90 18.20 -11.83
C ILE A 214 -11.27 18.83 -12.16
N GLN A 215 -12.15 18.07 -12.81
CA GLN A 215 -13.50 18.54 -13.12
C GLN A 215 -14.33 18.90 -11.89
N ARG A 216 -14.12 18.18 -10.79
CA ARG A 216 -14.90 18.38 -9.55
C ARG A 216 -14.30 19.43 -8.61
N ARG A 217 -12.97 19.57 -8.59
CA ARG A 217 -12.24 20.26 -7.51
C ARG A 217 -11.29 21.36 -8.03
N GLY A 218 -11.14 21.51 -9.35
CA GLY A 218 -10.19 22.44 -9.97
C GLY A 218 -8.81 21.82 -10.17
N LEU A 219 -7.86 22.63 -10.64
CA LEU A 219 -6.49 22.21 -10.98
C LEU A 219 -5.57 22.27 -9.75
N PRO A 220 -4.78 21.23 -9.49
CA PRO A 220 -3.69 21.32 -8.53
C PRO A 220 -2.49 22.09 -9.12
N GLU A 221 -1.65 22.65 -8.25
CA GLU A 221 -0.35 23.18 -8.66
C GLU A 221 0.70 22.07 -8.77
N LYS A 222 0.62 21.09 -7.87
CA LYS A 222 1.54 19.97 -7.78
C LYS A 222 0.78 18.66 -7.64
N LEU A 223 1.25 17.63 -8.32
CA LEU A 223 0.78 16.26 -8.18
C LEU A 223 1.92 15.37 -7.72
N TYR A 224 1.82 14.79 -6.53
CA TYR A 224 2.78 13.86 -5.97
C TYR A 224 2.26 12.42 -6.10
N VAL A 225 3.03 11.56 -6.77
CA VAL A 225 2.67 10.17 -7.04
C VAL A 225 3.87 9.26 -6.81
N ASP A 226 3.64 7.95 -6.76
CA ASP A 226 4.73 7.00 -6.74
C ASP A 226 5.34 6.76 -8.14
N ASN A 227 6.40 5.94 -8.21
CA ASN A 227 7.03 5.54 -9.48
C ASN A 227 6.37 4.31 -10.10
N GLY A 228 5.16 3.94 -9.69
CA GLY A 228 4.44 2.81 -10.28
C GLY A 228 4.09 3.05 -11.75
N ALA A 229 3.96 1.98 -12.51
CA ALA A 229 3.62 2.04 -13.94
C ALA A 229 2.38 2.91 -14.27
N PRO A 230 1.33 2.97 -13.43
CA PRO A 230 0.18 3.84 -13.69
C PRO A 230 0.52 5.33 -13.73
N TYR A 231 1.58 5.75 -13.04
CA TYR A 231 1.97 7.16 -12.91
C TYR A 231 3.29 7.50 -13.63
N SER A 232 4.12 6.51 -13.95
CA SER A 232 5.38 6.68 -14.70
C SER A 232 5.14 6.47 -16.19
N ASN A 233 4.50 7.45 -16.86
CA ASN A 233 4.22 7.37 -18.27
C ASN A 233 4.15 8.76 -18.95
N ALA A 234 4.57 8.81 -20.21
CA ALA A 234 4.62 10.05 -21.00
C ALA A 234 3.26 10.74 -21.16
N ALA A 235 2.15 9.99 -21.09
CA ALA A 235 0.82 10.57 -21.22
C ALA A 235 0.47 11.42 -19.98
N LEU A 236 0.80 10.96 -18.76
CA LEU A 236 0.60 11.74 -17.54
C LEU A 236 1.53 12.96 -17.52
N GLU A 237 2.81 12.79 -17.89
CA GLU A 237 3.77 13.90 -17.99
C GLU A 237 3.28 14.99 -18.92
N ARG A 238 2.81 14.60 -20.12
CA ARG A 238 2.23 15.52 -21.10
C ARG A 238 0.98 16.22 -20.55
N THR A 239 0.05 15.49 -19.96
CA THR A 239 -1.17 16.05 -19.37
C THR A 239 -0.82 17.10 -18.30
N CYS A 240 0.09 16.77 -17.39
CA CYS A 240 0.55 17.69 -16.36
C CYS A 240 1.22 18.92 -16.94
N ALA A 241 2.09 18.76 -17.96
CA ALA A 241 2.76 19.87 -18.63
C ALA A 241 1.75 20.81 -19.32
N MET A 242 0.77 20.27 -20.02
CA MET A 242 -0.27 21.07 -20.71
C MET A 242 -1.14 21.86 -19.72
N LEU A 243 -1.46 21.27 -18.58
CA LEU A 243 -2.30 21.92 -17.54
C LEU A 243 -1.50 22.77 -16.55
N GLY A 244 -0.16 22.86 -16.72
CA GLY A 244 0.72 23.58 -15.82
C GLY A 244 0.74 22.98 -14.42
N ILE A 245 0.63 21.65 -14.30
CA ILE A 245 0.73 20.90 -13.05
C ILE A 245 2.16 20.40 -12.90
N ARG A 246 2.80 20.69 -11.78
CA ARG A 246 4.12 20.16 -11.46
C ARG A 246 4.02 18.71 -10.99
N LEU A 247 4.40 17.76 -11.85
CA LEU A 247 4.45 16.34 -11.49
C LEU A 247 5.69 16.05 -10.65
N ILE A 248 5.50 15.38 -9.51
CA ILE A 248 6.55 15.02 -8.55
C ILE A 248 6.44 13.52 -8.27
N HIS A 249 7.48 12.78 -8.59
CA HIS A 249 7.59 11.36 -8.25
C HIS A 249 8.29 11.16 -6.91
N SER A 250 7.78 10.21 -6.12
CA SER A 250 8.39 9.84 -4.84
C SER A 250 9.80 9.30 -5.06
N ARG A 251 10.75 9.73 -4.23
CA ARG A 251 12.11 9.17 -4.29
C ARG A 251 12.11 7.75 -3.74
N PRO A 252 12.74 6.77 -4.42
CA PRO A 252 12.89 5.42 -3.89
C PRO A 252 13.53 5.45 -2.49
N TYR A 253 13.03 4.60 -1.59
CA TYR A 253 13.53 4.45 -0.21
C TYR A 253 13.43 5.67 0.72
N LYS A 254 12.70 6.73 0.34
CA LYS A 254 12.40 7.87 1.22
C LYS A 254 10.90 7.94 1.56
N PRO A 255 10.47 7.37 2.71
CA PRO A 255 9.05 7.23 3.07
C PRO A 255 8.35 8.54 3.49
N GLN A 256 9.04 9.67 3.43
CA GLN A 256 8.64 10.93 4.07
C GLN A 256 7.33 11.55 3.57
N GLY A 257 6.92 11.27 2.33
CA GLY A 257 5.63 11.73 1.78
C GLY A 257 4.49 10.73 1.93
N ARG A 258 4.77 9.47 2.34
CA ARG A 258 3.80 8.37 2.31
C ARG A 258 2.98 8.18 3.59
N GLY A 259 3.40 8.72 4.72
CA GLY A 259 2.72 8.53 6.00
C GLY A 259 1.25 8.98 6.02
N LYS A 260 0.92 10.00 5.22
CA LYS A 260 -0.46 10.50 5.06
C LYS A 260 -1.30 9.51 4.25
N GLN A 261 -0.74 8.97 3.15
CA GLN A 261 -1.37 7.97 2.30
C GLN A 261 -1.57 6.64 3.02
N GLU A 262 -0.55 6.19 3.76
CA GLU A 262 -0.64 4.97 4.56
C GLU A 262 -1.77 5.04 5.60
N ARG A 263 -1.98 6.19 6.22
CA ARG A 263 -3.11 6.41 7.14
C ARG A 263 -4.45 6.37 6.42
N LEU A 264 -4.58 7.04 5.27
CA LEU A 264 -5.81 6.98 4.47
C LEU A 264 -6.08 5.55 4.01
N ASN A 265 -5.08 4.86 3.49
CA ASN A 265 -5.21 3.47 3.05
C ASN A 265 -5.64 2.56 4.19
N ARG A 266 -5.08 2.75 5.40
CA ARG A 266 -5.52 2.05 6.60
C ARG A 266 -6.97 2.37 6.95
N TYR A 267 -7.34 3.65 6.93
CA TYR A 267 -8.71 4.10 7.20
C TYR A 267 -9.73 3.49 6.24
N ILE A 268 -9.41 3.44 4.93
CA ILE A 268 -10.24 2.80 3.92
C ILE A 268 -10.37 1.29 4.20
N ARG A 269 -9.27 0.61 4.53
CA ARG A 269 -9.30 -0.82 4.85
C ARG A 269 -10.15 -1.12 6.08
N GLU A 270 -9.96 -0.37 7.15
CA GLU A 270 -10.60 -0.62 8.45
C GLU A 270 -12.07 -0.17 8.51
N ARG A 271 -12.49 0.76 7.63
CA ARG A 271 -13.82 1.36 7.71
C ARG A 271 -14.72 1.07 6.52
N PHE A 272 -14.16 0.94 5.33
CA PHE A 272 -14.93 0.67 4.12
C PHE A 272 -14.82 -0.79 3.67
N LEU A 273 -13.58 -1.33 3.56
CA LEU A 273 -13.41 -2.66 2.98
C LEU A 273 -14.02 -3.78 3.84
N ILE A 274 -13.97 -3.67 5.17
CA ILE A 274 -14.60 -4.64 6.08
C ILE A 274 -16.11 -4.73 5.80
N GLU A 275 -16.78 -3.59 5.64
CA GLU A 275 -18.21 -3.55 5.33
C GLU A 275 -18.51 -4.01 3.90
N ALA A 276 -17.66 -3.65 2.95
CA ALA A 276 -17.80 -4.07 1.56
C ALA A 276 -17.66 -5.59 1.40
N GLU A 277 -16.74 -6.21 2.12
CA GLU A 277 -16.57 -7.67 2.15
C GLU A 277 -17.73 -8.37 2.84
N ALA A 278 -18.23 -7.83 3.96
CA ALA A 278 -19.36 -8.38 4.70
C ALA A 278 -20.67 -8.37 3.89
N GLN A 279 -20.84 -7.37 3.01
CA GLN A 279 -22.07 -7.21 2.21
C GLN A 279 -22.04 -7.94 0.86
N GLY A 280 -20.93 -8.55 0.47
CA GLY A 280 -20.82 -9.34 -0.75
C GLY A 280 -21.00 -8.51 -2.04
N ILE A 281 -20.07 -7.59 -2.31
CA ILE A 281 -20.06 -6.76 -3.53
C ILE A 281 -20.05 -7.63 -4.80
N VAL A 282 -20.99 -7.39 -5.70
CA VAL A 282 -21.19 -8.22 -6.90
C VAL A 282 -20.64 -7.58 -8.20
N SER A 283 -20.30 -6.29 -8.20
CA SER A 283 -19.78 -5.61 -9.39
C SER A 283 -18.87 -4.43 -9.06
N PHE A 284 -18.03 -4.03 -10.03
CA PHE A 284 -17.24 -2.80 -9.93
C PHE A 284 -18.11 -1.54 -9.88
N GLN A 285 -19.26 -1.54 -10.54
CA GLN A 285 -20.19 -0.43 -10.48
C GLN A 285 -20.68 -0.23 -9.05
N GLU A 286 -21.20 -1.28 -8.44
CA GLU A 286 -21.67 -1.25 -7.06
C GLU A 286 -20.57 -0.84 -6.07
N LEU A 287 -19.36 -1.42 -6.22
CA LEU A 287 -18.23 -1.07 -5.39
C LEU A 287 -17.87 0.42 -5.49
N ASN A 288 -17.90 0.99 -6.69
CA ASN A 288 -17.63 2.41 -6.91
C ASN A 288 -18.73 3.30 -6.35
N ASP A 289 -19.99 2.97 -6.57
CA ASP A 289 -21.12 3.77 -6.09
C ASP A 289 -21.14 3.84 -4.55
N ARG A 290 -20.96 2.69 -3.90
CA ARG A 290 -20.87 2.61 -2.44
C ARG A 290 -19.64 3.33 -1.88
N PHE A 291 -18.49 3.18 -2.56
CA PHE A 291 -17.27 3.86 -2.15
C PHE A 291 -17.37 5.38 -2.25
N LEU A 292 -17.91 5.90 -3.35
CA LEU A 292 -18.08 7.34 -3.54
C LEU A 292 -19.08 7.93 -2.54
N ALA A 293 -20.19 7.23 -2.28
CA ALA A 293 -21.13 7.64 -1.25
C ALA A 293 -20.47 7.65 0.14
N TRP A 294 -19.73 6.61 0.50
CA TRP A 294 -18.98 6.56 1.75
C TRP A 294 -17.90 7.66 1.84
N ALA A 295 -17.18 7.91 0.76
CA ALA A 295 -16.14 8.94 0.71
C ALA A 295 -16.72 10.34 0.98
N GLU A 296 -17.85 10.68 0.36
CA GLU A 296 -18.47 12.00 0.53
C GLU A 296 -19.19 12.13 1.88
N GLN A 297 -19.93 11.12 2.33
CA GLN A 297 -20.75 11.20 3.53
C GLN A 297 -19.99 10.90 4.83
N VAL A 298 -18.91 10.11 4.76
CA VAL A 298 -18.17 9.67 5.94
C VAL A 298 -16.75 10.24 5.95
N CYS A 299 -15.95 9.98 4.91
CA CYS A 299 -14.55 10.39 4.90
C CYS A 299 -14.39 11.91 4.82
N ASN A 300 -15.10 12.55 3.89
CA ASN A 300 -15.01 13.99 3.63
C ASN A 300 -15.83 14.86 4.58
N ALA A 301 -16.85 14.28 5.23
CA ALA A 301 -17.77 14.99 6.13
C ALA A 301 -17.41 14.90 7.62
N ARG A 302 -16.55 13.93 8.00
CA ARG A 302 -16.12 13.76 9.39
C ARG A 302 -14.90 14.62 9.70
N GLU A 303 -14.85 15.18 10.91
CA GLU A 303 -13.66 15.87 11.42
C GLU A 303 -12.42 14.98 11.35
N HIS A 304 -11.38 15.47 10.72
CA HIS A 304 -10.11 14.77 10.56
C HIS A 304 -9.24 14.96 11.80
N ALA A 305 -8.85 13.87 12.44
CA ALA A 305 -8.14 13.88 13.74
C ALA A 305 -6.83 14.70 13.75
N GLU A 306 -6.19 14.88 12.59
CA GLU A 306 -4.93 15.63 12.50
C GLU A 306 -5.13 17.12 12.30
N THR A 307 -6.18 17.52 11.58
CA THR A 307 -6.46 18.93 11.28
C THR A 307 -7.48 19.55 12.21
N GLY A 308 -8.24 18.73 12.96
CA GLY A 308 -9.35 19.20 13.79
C GLY A 308 -10.48 19.85 13.00
N GLN A 309 -10.56 19.61 11.69
CA GLN A 309 -11.55 20.22 10.80
C GLN A 309 -12.16 19.18 9.86
N VAL A 310 -13.35 19.47 9.37
CA VAL A 310 -14.01 18.67 8.33
C VAL A 310 -13.29 18.91 7.00
N PRO A 311 -12.78 17.85 6.32
CA PRO A 311 -12.00 17.99 5.09
C PRO A 311 -12.67 18.82 4.01
N LEU A 312 -13.97 18.63 3.78
CA LEU A 312 -14.72 19.37 2.77
C LEU A 312 -14.76 20.87 3.12
N LEU A 313 -15.05 21.23 4.37
CA LEU A 313 -15.10 22.63 4.79
C LEU A 313 -13.72 23.29 4.71
N ARG A 314 -12.68 22.59 5.16
CA ARG A 314 -11.30 23.07 5.07
C ARG A 314 -10.86 23.27 3.62
N PHE A 315 -11.26 22.39 2.70
CA PHE A 315 -10.99 22.56 1.28
C PHE A 315 -11.67 23.81 0.70
N LEU A 316 -12.96 24.01 0.99
CA LEU A 316 -13.74 25.14 0.47
C LEU A 316 -13.25 26.49 1.00
N THR A 317 -12.69 26.53 2.21
CA THR A 317 -12.11 27.73 2.82
C THR A 317 -10.63 27.93 2.49
N GLY A 318 -9.97 26.91 1.88
CA GLY A 318 -8.53 26.88 1.63
C GLY A 318 -8.06 27.66 0.41
N GLY A 319 -8.92 28.42 -0.26
CA GLY A 319 -8.59 29.23 -1.44
C GLY A 319 -9.55 29.04 -2.61
N ARG A 320 -9.43 29.90 -3.62
CA ARG A 320 -10.22 29.75 -4.85
C ARG A 320 -9.59 28.70 -5.74
N PRO A 321 -10.35 27.72 -6.26
CA PRO A 321 -9.83 26.75 -7.19
C PRO A 321 -9.48 27.40 -8.54
N ARG A 322 -8.34 27.01 -9.11
CA ARG A 322 -8.03 27.32 -10.51
C ARG A 322 -8.86 26.41 -11.41
N LEU A 323 -9.79 26.98 -12.15
CA LEU A 323 -10.62 26.24 -13.07
C LEU A 323 -9.92 26.13 -14.44
N VAL A 324 -10.29 25.13 -15.21
CA VAL A 324 -9.81 24.89 -16.56
C VAL A 324 -10.99 24.84 -17.53
N GLU A 325 -10.82 25.41 -18.69
CA GLU A 325 -11.84 25.36 -19.74
C GLU A 325 -12.04 23.89 -20.22
N PRO A 326 -13.29 23.46 -20.47
CA PRO A 326 -13.57 22.09 -20.91
C PRO A 326 -12.82 21.69 -22.18
N SER A 327 -12.54 22.60 -23.07
CA SER A 327 -11.77 22.39 -24.31
C SER A 327 -10.29 22.10 -24.01
N GLU A 328 -9.68 22.89 -23.12
CA GLU A 328 -8.31 22.72 -22.66
C GLU A 328 -8.15 21.40 -21.92
N LEU A 329 -9.10 21.08 -21.02
CA LEU A 329 -9.10 19.82 -20.30
C LEU A 329 -9.20 18.62 -21.26
N ARG A 330 -10.09 18.69 -22.27
CA ARG A 330 -10.19 17.62 -23.27
C ARG A 330 -8.87 17.43 -24.03
N GLU A 331 -8.26 18.52 -24.47
CA GLU A 331 -6.99 18.46 -25.21
C GLU A 331 -5.85 17.87 -24.37
N ALA A 332 -5.76 18.25 -23.10
CA ALA A 332 -4.71 17.75 -22.20
C ALA A 332 -4.81 16.22 -21.98
N PHE A 333 -6.01 15.66 -21.97
CA PHE A 333 -6.24 14.22 -21.75
C PHE A 333 -6.37 13.40 -23.06
N ARG A 334 -6.08 13.98 -24.22
CA ARG A 334 -6.05 13.22 -25.47
C ARG A 334 -4.90 12.22 -25.48
N ALA A 335 -5.22 10.99 -25.84
CA ALA A 335 -4.21 9.99 -26.12
C ALA A 335 -3.57 10.22 -27.48
N ALA A 336 -2.29 9.87 -27.61
CA ALA A 336 -1.56 9.87 -28.84
C ALA A 336 -0.97 8.48 -29.09
N VAL A 337 -1.19 7.92 -30.28
CA VAL A 337 -0.60 6.64 -30.69
C VAL A 337 -0.09 6.71 -32.11
N LEU A 338 1.08 6.11 -32.33
CA LEU A 338 1.65 6.00 -33.66
C LEU A 338 1.04 4.81 -34.42
N ARG A 339 0.57 5.03 -35.65
CA ARG A 339 0.08 3.97 -36.52
C ARG A 339 0.67 4.14 -37.94
N ARG A 340 0.87 3.02 -38.61
CA ARG A 340 1.21 3.03 -40.04
C ARG A 340 -0.08 3.07 -40.84
N VAL A 341 -0.14 3.96 -41.82
CA VAL A 341 -1.27 4.06 -42.76
C VAL A 341 -1.17 2.91 -43.75
N SER A 342 -2.26 2.20 -43.94
CA SER A 342 -2.36 1.10 -44.90
C SER A 342 -2.36 1.61 -46.34
N ARG A 343 -2.16 0.69 -47.29
CA ARG A 343 -2.28 0.98 -48.72
C ARG A 343 -3.68 1.41 -49.15
N THR A 344 -4.68 1.15 -48.31
CA THR A 344 -6.06 1.60 -48.52
C THR A 344 -6.37 2.94 -47.85
N ALA A 345 -5.34 3.72 -47.54
CA ALA A 345 -5.45 5.00 -46.83
C ALA A 345 -6.30 4.88 -45.54
N SER A 346 -6.04 3.85 -44.74
CA SER A 346 -6.74 3.62 -43.48
C SER A 346 -5.77 3.30 -42.34
N VAL A 347 -6.21 3.59 -41.12
CA VAL A 347 -5.53 3.24 -39.88
C VAL A 347 -6.47 2.44 -38.98
N SER A 348 -5.92 1.52 -38.20
CA SER A 348 -6.68 0.75 -37.21
C SER A 348 -6.46 1.31 -35.80
N LEU A 349 -7.55 1.53 -35.05
CA LEU A 349 -7.54 1.93 -33.65
C LEU A 349 -8.67 1.24 -32.93
N ALA A 350 -8.36 0.62 -31.78
CA ALA A 350 -9.33 -0.08 -30.93
C ALA A 350 -10.23 -1.10 -31.69
N GLY A 351 -9.66 -1.81 -32.67
CA GLY A 351 -10.40 -2.80 -33.47
C GLY A 351 -11.27 -2.19 -34.59
N GLN A 352 -11.29 -0.87 -34.77
CA GLN A 352 -11.99 -0.17 -35.81
C GLN A 352 -11.02 0.41 -36.86
N HIS A 353 -11.50 0.58 -38.09
CA HIS A 353 -10.75 1.21 -39.17
C HIS A 353 -11.25 2.63 -39.41
N TYR A 354 -10.32 3.52 -39.69
CA TYR A 354 -10.58 4.93 -39.99
C TYR A 354 -9.90 5.32 -41.30
N ALA A 355 -10.64 5.96 -42.21
CA ALA A 355 -10.09 6.54 -43.43
C ALA A 355 -9.29 7.80 -43.09
N VAL A 356 -8.12 7.92 -43.68
CA VAL A 356 -7.20 9.06 -43.53
C VAL A 356 -6.81 9.58 -44.93
N ASP A 357 -6.12 10.71 -44.97
CA ASP A 357 -5.64 11.28 -46.23
C ASP A 357 -4.76 10.29 -47.00
N SER A 358 -5.00 10.13 -48.28
CA SER A 358 -4.26 9.23 -49.18
C SER A 358 -2.77 9.61 -49.33
N ALA A 359 -2.42 10.88 -49.14
CA ALA A 359 -1.02 11.33 -49.09
C ALA A 359 -0.19 10.73 -48.00
N LEU A 360 -0.84 10.15 -46.96
CA LEU A 360 -0.21 9.52 -45.79
C LEU A 360 0.02 8.03 -45.96
N VAL A 361 -0.32 7.42 -47.10
CA VAL A 361 -0.12 5.99 -47.34
C VAL A 361 1.33 5.58 -47.06
N ASP A 362 1.52 4.47 -46.37
CA ASP A 362 2.79 3.92 -45.89
C ASP A 362 3.57 4.80 -44.88
N ARG A 363 3.05 5.95 -44.49
CA ARG A 363 3.64 6.82 -43.47
C ARG A 363 3.24 6.36 -42.08
N ARG A 364 4.11 6.66 -41.09
CA ARG A 364 3.77 6.56 -39.69
C ARG A 364 3.16 7.88 -39.22
N VAL A 365 1.92 7.83 -38.81
CA VAL A 365 1.15 9.00 -38.34
C VAL A 365 0.86 8.89 -36.84
N GLU A 366 0.75 10.04 -36.20
CA GLU A 366 0.27 10.15 -34.82
C GLU A 366 -1.24 10.37 -34.84
N LEU A 367 -1.98 9.45 -34.20
CA LEU A 367 -3.42 9.57 -34.01
C LEU A 367 -3.67 10.18 -32.62
N ARG A 368 -4.36 11.33 -32.56
CA ARG A 368 -4.77 11.97 -31.31
C ARG A 368 -6.27 11.83 -31.15
N PHE A 369 -6.69 11.32 -30.01
CA PHE A 369 -8.10 11.01 -29.71
C PHE A 369 -8.40 11.08 -28.22
N ASP A 370 -9.67 11.31 -27.86
CA ASP A 370 -10.14 11.08 -26.50
C ASP A 370 -10.34 9.57 -26.29
N PRO A 371 -9.69 8.93 -25.30
CA PRO A 371 -9.87 7.51 -25.04
C PRO A 371 -11.31 7.08 -24.72
N ASN A 372 -12.16 8.05 -24.32
CA ASN A 372 -13.57 7.83 -24.01
C ASN A 372 -14.52 8.22 -25.15
N ASP A 373 -14.00 8.91 -26.18
CA ASP A 373 -14.76 9.33 -27.33
C ASP A 373 -13.94 9.18 -28.61
N LEU A 374 -14.07 8.05 -29.27
CA LEU A 374 -13.39 7.75 -30.55
C LEU A 374 -14.07 8.37 -31.77
N SER A 375 -15.14 9.17 -31.62
CA SER A 375 -15.81 9.85 -32.71
C SER A 375 -14.95 10.96 -33.31
N ARG A 376 -13.97 11.47 -32.54
CA ARG A 376 -13.07 12.54 -32.96
C ARG A 376 -11.63 12.06 -32.91
N LEU A 377 -11.16 11.54 -34.02
CA LEU A 377 -9.80 11.09 -34.24
C LEU A 377 -9.08 12.05 -35.18
N GLU A 378 -7.99 12.68 -34.72
CA GLU A 378 -7.18 13.58 -35.54
C GLU A 378 -5.86 12.91 -35.92
N VAL A 379 -5.42 13.20 -37.14
CA VAL A 379 -4.21 12.63 -37.73
C VAL A 379 -3.13 13.67 -37.84
N TYR A 380 -1.96 13.36 -37.29
CA TYR A 380 -0.79 14.22 -37.39
C TYR A 380 0.36 13.46 -38.05
N TRP A 381 1.09 14.14 -38.91
CA TRP A 381 2.33 13.65 -39.48
C TRP A 381 3.36 14.77 -39.49
N GLU A 382 4.55 14.48 -38.94
CA GLU A 382 5.64 15.45 -38.73
C GLU A 382 5.18 16.76 -38.07
N GLY A 383 4.31 16.66 -37.06
CA GLY A 383 3.79 17.79 -36.30
C GLY A 383 2.67 18.58 -37.00
N ARG A 384 2.34 18.27 -38.27
CA ARG A 384 1.28 18.91 -39.05
C ARG A 384 0.00 18.11 -38.97
N SER A 385 -1.13 18.81 -38.75
CA SER A 385 -2.48 18.19 -38.80
C SER A 385 -2.92 17.91 -40.25
N PHE A 386 -3.43 16.71 -40.46
CA PHE A 386 -4.08 16.24 -41.69
C PHE A 386 -5.60 16.08 -41.52
N GLY A 387 -6.15 16.69 -40.44
CA GLY A 387 -7.58 16.68 -40.19
C GLY A 387 -8.09 15.46 -39.44
N GLY A 388 -9.40 15.29 -39.43
CA GLY A 388 -10.06 14.18 -38.73
C GLY A 388 -10.08 12.92 -39.57
N ALA A 389 -9.79 11.78 -38.92
CA ALA A 389 -10.03 10.47 -39.52
C ALA A 389 -11.51 10.08 -39.37
N VAL A 390 -12.08 9.51 -40.41
CA VAL A 390 -13.49 9.14 -40.48
C VAL A 390 -13.64 7.63 -40.28
N PRO A 391 -14.58 7.17 -39.45
CA PRO A 391 -14.87 5.74 -39.33
C PRO A 391 -15.16 5.13 -40.70
N TYR A 392 -14.48 4.03 -40.98
CA TYR A 392 -14.50 3.42 -42.31
C TYR A 392 -14.99 1.98 -42.19
N VAL A 393 -16.08 1.71 -42.88
CA VAL A 393 -16.62 0.36 -43.00
C VAL A 393 -16.09 -0.26 -44.29
N ILE A 394 -15.35 -1.37 -44.17
CA ILE A 394 -14.87 -2.11 -45.34
C ILE A 394 -16.09 -2.69 -46.09
N GLY A 395 -16.62 -1.95 -47.05
CA GLY A 395 -17.63 -2.44 -47.94
C GLY A 395 -17.02 -3.01 -49.24
N ARG A 396 -17.72 -3.88 -49.91
CA ARG A 396 -17.30 -4.52 -51.17
C ARG A 396 -17.23 -3.57 -52.39
N HIS A 397 -17.26 -2.25 -52.21
CA HIS A 397 -17.30 -1.35 -53.34
C HIS A 397 -15.90 -0.91 -53.78
N VAL A 398 -15.47 -1.46 -54.91
CA VAL A 398 -14.44 -0.85 -55.77
C VAL A 398 -15.00 0.44 -56.31
N HIS A 399 -14.35 1.58 -56.02
CA HIS A 399 -14.80 2.88 -56.56
C HIS A 399 -14.69 2.86 -58.09
N ARG A 400 -15.81 2.98 -58.78
CA ARG A 400 -15.90 2.86 -60.25
C ARG A 400 -15.04 3.85 -61.06
N GLN A 401 -14.48 4.87 -60.43
CA GLN A 401 -13.70 5.94 -61.08
C GLN A 401 -12.18 5.82 -60.87
N VAL A 402 -11.72 4.84 -60.11
CA VAL A 402 -10.27 4.58 -59.99
C VAL A 402 -9.93 3.45 -60.95
N PRO A 403 -9.18 3.71 -62.05
CA PRO A 403 -8.71 2.61 -62.87
C PRO A 403 -7.86 1.68 -62.02
N PRO A 404 -8.01 0.35 -62.21
CA PRO A 404 -7.16 -0.58 -61.49
C PRO A 404 -5.71 -0.21 -61.77
N PRO A 405 -4.84 -0.19 -60.73
CA PRO A 405 -3.42 0.06 -60.93
C PRO A 405 -2.88 -0.94 -61.93
N THR A 406 -2.21 -0.45 -62.97
CA THR A 406 -1.49 -1.33 -63.92
C THR A 406 -0.54 -2.19 -63.08
N PRO A 407 -0.70 -3.52 -63.13
CA PRO A 407 0.19 -4.35 -62.33
C PRO A 407 1.64 -4.07 -62.77
N PRO A 408 2.57 -3.89 -61.84
CA PRO A 408 3.98 -3.77 -62.22
C PRO A 408 4.39 -4.98 -63.06
N PRO A 409 5.30 -4.82 -64.05
CA PRO A 409 5.77 -5.95 -64.81
C PRO A 409 6.26 -7.04 -63.87
N VAL A 410 5.76 -8.25 -64.06
CA VAL A 410 6.16 -9.40 -63.29
C VAL A 410 7.66 -9.61 -63.55
N PRO A 411 8.52 -9.46 -62.58
CA PRO A 411 9.95 -9.71 -62.76
C PRO A 411 10.14 -11.16 -63.18
N GLU A 412 11.05 -11.40 -64.12
CA GLU A 412 11.41 -12.74 -64.49
C GLU A 412 11.84 -13.55 -63.27
N PRO A 413 11.40 -14.81 -63.15
CA PRO A 413 11.78 -15.63 -61.98
C PRO A 413 13.29 -15.75 -61.95
N THR A 414 13.89 -15.48 -60.85
CA THR A 414 15.34 -15.58 -60.65
C THR A 414 15.88 -17.03 -60.74
N GLY A 415 14.97 -18.03 -60.78
CA GLY A 415 15.31 -19.47 -60.80
C GLY A 415 15.94 -19.94 -59.48
N VAL A 416 16.00 -19.12 -58.48
CA VAL A 416 16.62 -19.49 -57.16
C VAL A 416 15.62 -20.28 -56.35
N ASP A 417 15.88 -21.57 -56.19
CA ASP A 417 15.24 -22.43 -55.21
C ASP A 417 15.89 -22.23 -53.82
N TYR A 418 15.44 -21.18 -53.13
CA TYR A 418 15.97 -20.86 -51.76
C TYR A 418 15.75 -21.98 -50.78
N LEU A 419 14.61 -22.68 -50.82
CA LEU A 419 14.32 -23.78 -49.87
C LEU A 419 15.17 -25.02 -50.19
N GLY A 420 15.46 -25.27 -51.49
CA GLY A 420 16.41 -26.31 -51.88
C GLY A 420 17.82 -26.05 -51.39
N LEU A 421 18.28 -24.80 -51.48
CA LEU A 421 19.57 -24.39 -50.92
C LEU A 421 19.64 -24.55 -49.38
N VAL A 422 18.61 -24.16 -48.66
CA VAL A 422 18.50 -24.34 -47.20
C VAL A 422 18.49 -25.83 -46.83
N LEU A 423 17.75 -26.63 -47.58
CA LEU A 423 17.70 -28.09 -47.38
C LEU A 423 19.05 -28.74 -47.61
N ALA A 424 19.73 -28.38 -48.69
CA ALA A 424 21.09 -28.89 -48.98
C ALA A 424 22.08 -28.51 -47.88
N ALA A 425 22.08 -27.27 -47.42
CA ALA A 425 22.94 -26.81 -46.33
C ALA A 425 22.63 -27.56 -45.01
N HIS A 426 21.37 -27.82 -44.72
CA HIS A 426 20.96 -28.59 -43.54
C HIS A 426 21.41 -30.06 -43.66
N GLN A 427 21.28 -30.69 -44.84
CA GLN A 427 21.74 -32.03 -45.08
C GLN A 427 23.27 -32.15 -44.95
N GLU A 428 24.03 -31.18 -45.45
CA GLU A 428 25.48 -31.11 -45.31
C GLU A 428 25.91 -30.96 -43.82
N GLN A 429 25.23 -30.19 -43.04
CA GLN A 429 25.46 -30.06 -41.59
C GLN A 429 25.11 -31.29 -40.79
N THR A 430 24.16 -32.09 -41.29
CA THR A 430 23.73 -33.36 -40.62
C THR A 430 24.45 -34.59 -41.13
N LEU A 431 25.23 -34.50 -42.24
CA LEU A 431 26.06 -35.56 -42.74
C LEU A 431 27.16 -35.93 -41.72
N GLY A 432 27.00 -37.08 -41.06
CA GLY A 432 27.90 -37.54 -40.00
C GLY A 432 27.34 -37.45 -38.58
N GLN A 433 26.16 -36.91 -38.41
CA GLN A 433 25.46 -36.98 -37.13
C GLN A 433 24.59 -38.23 -37.05
N ILE A 434 24.73 -39.01 -35.98
CA ILE A 434 23.90 -40.19 -35.73
C ILE A 434 22.54 -39.69 -35.25
N ALA A 435 21.47 -39.95 -36.00
CA ALA A 435 20.12 -39.63 -35.57
C ALA A 435 19.70 -40.63 -34.47
N PHE A 436 18.95 -40.14 -33.46
CA PHE A 436 18.45 -41.01 -32.37
C PHE A 436 17.67 -42.22 -32.84
N ARG A 437 17.01 -42.17 -33.99
CA ARG A 437 16.30 -43.30 -34.62
C ARG A 437 17.23 -44.39 -35.16
N ASP A 438 18.52 -44.08 -35.35
CA ASP A 438 19.53 -45.00 -35.90
C ASP A 438 20.32 -45.67 -34.78
N LEU A 439 20.01 -45.37 -33.52
CA LEU A 439 20.56 -46.08 -32.37
C LEU A 439 19.87 -47.45 -32.22
N PRO A 440 20.62 -48.53 -32.05
CA PRO A 440 20.01 -49.86 -31.79
C PRO A 440 19.19 -49.75 -30.49
N ALA A 441 17.99 -50.36 -30.50
CA ALA A 441 17.18 -50.49 -29.30
C ALA A 441 18.01 -51.18 -28.20
N PRO A 442 17.96 -50.69 -26.94
CA PRO A 442 18.66 -51.33 -25.84
C PRO A 442 18.21 -52.79 -25.75
N SER A 443 19.19 -53.74 -25.75
CA SER A 443 18.93 -55.17 -25.60
C SER A 443 18.22 -55.40 -24.27
N ALA A 444 17.16 -56.20 -24.30
CA ALA A 444 16.24 -56.41 -23.15
C ALA A 444 16.87 -57.18 -21.97
N ASP A 445 18.23 -57.36 -21.97
CA ASP A 445 18.93 -58.24 -21.03
C ASP A 445 19.72 -57.51 -19.92
N GLU A 446 19.66 -56.17 -19.83
CA GLU A 446 20.43 -55.43 -18.80
C GLU A 446 19.58 -54.67 -17.75
N THR A 447 18.37 -55.09 -17.49
CA THR A 447 17.59 -54.47 -16.40
C THR A 447 16.93 -55.50 -15.51
N LYS A 448 17.71 -56.16 -14.67
CA LYS A 448 17.26 -56.62 -13.34
C LYS A 448 18.40 -56.52 -12.33
N PRO A 449 18.47 -55.51 -11.49
CA PRO A 449 19.12 -55.68 -10.21
C PRO A 449 18.18 -56.49 -9.32
N SER A 450 18.64 -57.68 -8.93
CA SER A 450 18.04 -58.52 -7.90
C SER A 450 17.96 -57.75 -6.58
N LEU A 451 16.74 -57.51 -6.13
CA LEU A 451 16.44 -57.24 -4.72
C LEU A 451 16.22 -58.60 -4.04
N ASP A 452 17.29 -59.17 -3.54
CA ASP A 452 17.26 -60.22 -2.53
C ASP A 452 18.33 -59.90 -1.49
N GLY A 453 17.95 -59.89 -0.25
CA GLY A 453 18.92 -59.97 0.86
C GLY A 453 18.58 -59.09 2.03
N GLU A 454 17.70 -59.61 2.86
CA GLU A 454 17.94 -59.98 4.27
C GLU A 454 17.86 -58.87 5.33
N ARG A 455 16.85 -59.08 6.15
CA ARG A 455 16.63 -58.93 7.60
C ARG A 455 16.45 -57.55 8.17
#